data_d4e2463f843b2d6892198e6c4d4d9d5d
#
_entry.id   d4e2463f843b2d6892198e6c4d4d9d5d
#
_cell.length_a   1.000
_cell.length_b   1.000
_cell.length_c   1.000
_cell.angle_alpha   90.00
_cell.angle_beta   90.00
_cell.angle_gamma   90.00
#
_symmetry.space_group_name_H-M   'P 1'
#
loop_
_entity.id
_entity.type
_entity.pdbx_description
1 polymer ?
#
loop_
_entity_poly.entity_id
_entity_poly.type
_entity_poly.pdbx_seq_one_letter_code
_entity_poly.pdbx_strand_id
1 'polypeptide(L)'
;TALLHAEGDTKTYRNVLILSFLLNIVLNPILIFGFLFIPAFGVKGIGIATIISQFVSFLIILIKVLKNPRVLKITNEILIPKFLYFKNIFFQSMPITVSICGYALAAAIIFTYVGQSGEYAVAGYGVGTRIEQVVLLPILGINKAIISIIAQNYVANKLLTIKETLF
;
A
#
# COMPACT_ATOMS: atom_id res chain seq x y z
N THR A 1 -4.69 6.20 5.26
CA THR A 1 -4.05 6.62 3.99
C THR A 1 -5.06 7.12 2.97
N ALA A 2 -6.17 6.38 2.72
CA ALA A 2 -7.19 6.77 1.74
C ALA A 2 -7.74 8.20 1.97
N LEU A 3 -7.92 8.59 3.21
CA LEU A 3 -8.43 9.90 3.60
C LEU A 3 -7.46 11.03 3.24
N LEU A 4 -6.16 10.84 3.44
CA LEU A 4 -5.12 11.80 3.05
C LEU A 4 -5.02 11.93 1.52
N HIS A 5 -5.20 10.83 0.79
CA HIS A 5 -5.25 10.86 -0.68
C HIS A 5 -6.47 11.62 -1.20
N ALA A 6 -7.64 11.45 -0.55
CA ALA A 6 -8.84 12.18 -0.91
C ALA A 6 -8.71 13.70 -0.68
N GLU A 7 -7.94 14.11 0.33
CA GLU A 7 -7.62 15.53 0.60
C GLU A 7 -6.49 16.09 -0.28
N GLY A 8 -5.83 15.26 -1.09
CA GLY A 8 -4.70 15.66 -1.92
C GLY A 8 -3.38 15.82 -1.16
N ASP A 9 -3.30 15.43 0.13
CA ASP A 9 -2.05 15.45 0.90
C ASP A 9 -1.17 14.22 0.61
N THR A 10 -0.64 14.18 -0.60
CA THR A 10 0.29 13.14 -1.04
C THR A 10 1.67 13.30 -0.41
N LYS A 11 2.05 14.52 -0.01
CA LYS A 11 3.36 14.82 0.59
C LYS A 11 3.55 14.13 1.94
N THR A 12 2.53 14.19 2.79
CA THR A 12 2.57 13.51 4.10
C THR A 12 2.72 12.01 3.93
N TYR A 13 1.92 11.41 3.08
CA TYR A 13 1.99 9.97 2.82
C TYR A 13 3.37 9.56 2.32
N ARG A 14 3.92 10.27 1.33
CA ARG A 14 5.27 10.03 0.81
C ARG A 14 6.33 10.12 1.90
N ASN A 15 6.30 11.16 2.72
CA ASN A 15 7.30 11.37 3.79
C ASN A 15 7.23 10.26 4.85
N VAL A 16 6.02 9.80 5.19
CA VAL A 16 5.83 8.67 6.13
C VAL A 16 6.35 7.36 5.52
N LEU A 17 6.15 7.12 4.23
CA LEU A 17 6.71 5.94 3.55
C LEU A 17 8.24 5.96 3.56
N ILE A 18 8.85 7.11 3.23
CA ILE A 18 10.31 7.26 3.27
C ILE A 18 10.84 7.02 4.68
N LEU A 19 10.20 7.59 5.69
CA LEU A 19 10.58 7.37 7.09
C LEU A 19 10.46 5.89 7.49
N SER A 20 9.36 5.24 7.11
CA SER A 20 9.16 3.81 7.36
C SER A 20 10.25 2.95 6.72
N PHE A 21 10.62 3.27 5.50
CA PHE A 21 11.68 2.59 4.77
C PHE A 21 13.05 2.78 5.44
N LEU A 22 13.40 4.01 5.82
CA LEU A 22 14.64 4.30 6.53
C LEU A 22 14.69 3.61 7.88
N LEU A 23 13.60 3.63 8.66
CA LEU A 23 13.49 2.90 9.91
C LEU A 23 13.70 1.40 9.72
N ASN A 24 13.10 0.83 8.67
CA ASN A 24 13.24 -0.58 8.38
C ASN A 24 14.68 -0.96 8.01
N ILE A 25 15.39 -0.12 7.22
CA ILE A 25 16.81 -0.31 6.89
C ILE A 25 17.68 -0.32 8.15
N VAL A 26 17.40 0.56 9.10
CA VAL A 26 18.20 0.68 10.34
C VAL A 26 17.84 -0.44 11.32
N LEU A 27 16.55 -0.75 11.49
CA LEU A 27 16.09 -1.74 12.46
C LEU A 27 16.43 -3.18 12.04
N ASN A 28 16.44 -3.49 10.74
CA ASN A 28 16.74 -4.83 10.25
C ASN A 28 18.10 -5.34 10.74
N PRO A 29 19.25 -4.67 10.47
CA PRO A 29 20.54 -5.16 10.94
C PRO A 29 20.63 -5.21 12.48
N ILE A 30 20.05 -4.23 13.19
CA ILE A 30 20.04 -4.19 14.64
C ILE A 30 19.32 -5.41 15.24
N LEU A 31 18.18 -5.78 14.69
CA LEU A 31 17.38 -6.89 15.21
C LEU A 31 17.83 -8.26 14.69
N ILE A 32 18.47 -8.31 13.51
CA ILE A 32 19.00 -9.57 12.97
C ILE A 32 20.27 -9.99 13.72
N PHE A 33 21.24 -9.08 13.84
CA PHE A 33 22.54 -9.37 14.39
C PHE A 33 22.66 -9.08 15.88
N GLY A 34 21.70 -8.34 16.45
CA GLY A 34 21.79 -7.79 17.80
C GLY A 34 22.68 -6.54 17.86
N PHE A 35 22.42 -5.66 18.80
CA PHE A 35 23.25 -4.47 19.03
C PHE A 35 23.20 -4.06 20.48
N LEU A 36 24.36 -3.94 21.11
CA LEU A 36 24.58 -3.60 22.54
C LEU A 36 23.71 -4.46 23.50
N PHE A 37 22.52 -3.99 23.84
CA PHE A 37 21.59 -4.62 24.79
C PHE A 37 20.45 -5.41 24.11
N ILE A 38 20.39 -5.39 22.76
CA ILE A 38 19.33 -6.07 22.00
C ILE A 38 19.87 -7.44 21.57
N PRO A 39 19.23 -8.55 21.97
CA PRO A 39 19.65 -9.88 21.55
C PRO A 39 19.41 -10.05 20.04
N ALA A 40 20.22 -10.89 19.40
CA ALA A 40 20.06 -11.25 18.01
C ALA A 40 18.81 -12.12 17.82
N PHE A 41 17.81 -11.61 17.10
CA PHE A 41 16.58 -12.35 16.79
C PHE A 41 16.66 -13.14 15.47
N GLY A 42 17.76 -12.99 14.71
CA GLY A 42 17.93 -13.65 13.43
C GLY A 42 16.81 -13.31 12.45
N VAL A 43 16.27 -14.31 11.75
CA VAL A 43 15.19 -14.13 10.76
C VAL A 43 13.92 -13.51 11.36
N LYS A 44 13.60 -13.80 12.62
CA LYS A 44 12.46 -13.20 13.32
C LYS A 44 12.62 -11.69 13.48
N GLY A 45 13.85 -11.20 13.56
CA GLY A 45 14.17 -9.77 13.65
C GLY A 45 13.62 -8.97 12.46
N ILE A 46 13.59 -9.54 11.24
CA ILE A 46 13.05 -8.89 10.05
C ILE A 46 11.54 -8.59 10.23
N GLY A 47 10.81 -9.58 10.73
CA GLY A 47 9.38 -9.42 11.01
C GLY A 47 9.10 -8.34 12.06
N ILE A 48 9.89 -8.34 13.15
CA ILE A 48 9.77 -7.36 14.23
C ILE A 48 10.10 -5.95 13.71
N ALA A 49 11.18 -5.79 12.95
CA ALA A 49 11.56 -4.51 12.33
C ALA A 49 10.44 -3.95 11.46
N THR A 50 9.81 -4.81 10.65
CA THR A 50 8.70 -4.43 9.78
C THR A 50 7.48 -3.97 10.58
N ILE A 51 7.11 -4.72 11.63
CA ILE A 51 5.98 -4.36 12.50
C ILE A 51 6.23 -3.01 13.18
N ILE A 52 7.43 -2.79 13.74
CA ILE A 52 7.77 -1.52 14.39
C ILE A 52 7.70 -0.36 13.39
N SER A 53 8.30 -0.50 12.21
CA SER A 53 8.31 0.54 11.18
C SER A 53 6.89 0.89 10.70
N GLN A 54 6.04 -0.11 10.52
CA GLN A 54 4.64 0.10 10.14
C GLN A 54 3.82 0.71 11.26
N PHE A 55 4.07 0.32 12.51
CA PHE A 55 3.37 0.87 13.68
C PHE A 55 3.70 2.35 13.87
N VAL A 56 4.98 2.73 13.75
CA VAL A 56 5.39 4.14 13.79
C VAL A 56 4.71 4.94 12.67
N SER A 57 4.67 4.40 11.46
CA SER A 57 3.99 5.02 10.32
C SER A 57 2.50 5.19 10.57
N PHE A 58 1.86 4.18 11.14
CA PHE A 58 0.45 4.24 11.52
C PHE A 58 0.19 5.35 12.54
N LEU A 59 1.02 5.45 13.59
CA LEU A 59 0.88 6.50 14.60
C LEU A 59 1.01 7.91 14.02
N ILE A 60 1.99 8.13 13.15
CA ILE A 60 2.19 9.44 12.52
C ILE A 60 0.97 9.83 11.66
N ILE A 61 0.47 8.90 10.85
CA ILE A 61 -0.72 9.14 10.02
C ILE A 61 -1.93 9.37 10.91
N LEU A 62 -2.12 8.58 11.96
CA LEU A 62 -3.23 8.71 12.90
C LEU A 62 -3.24 10.09 13.57
N ILE A 63 -2.10 10.53 14.11
CA ILE A 63 -1.95 11.84 14.74
C ILE A 63 -2.29 12.96 13.73
N LYS A 64 -1.82 12.82 12.48
CA LYS A 64 -2.09 13.82 11.46
C LYS A 64 -3.56 13.88 11.06
N VAL A 65 -4.20 12.73 10.93
CA VAL A 65 -5.63 12.64 10.65
C VAL A 65 -6.46 13.21 11.79
N LEU A 66 -6.11 12.89 13.05
CA LEU A 66 -6.81 13.41 14.22
C LEU A 66 -6.62 14.93 14.42
N LYS A 67 -5.50 15.49 13.95
CA LYS A 67 -5.27 16.96 13.99
C LYS A 67 -5.97 17.72 12.86
N ASN A 68 -6.54 17.01 11.89
CA ASN A 68 -7.23 17.67 10.78
C ASN A 68 -8.63 18.11 11.20
N PRO A 69 -8.93 19.43 11.23
CA PRO A 69 -10.21 19.94 11.69
C PRO A 69 -11.40 19.52 10.80
N ARG A 70 -11.13 19.08 9.56
CA ARG A 70 -12.16 18.55 8.65
C ARG A 70 -12.61 17.15 9.05
N VAL A 71 -11.70 16.36 9.64
CA VAL A 71 -11.97 15.02 10.14
C VAL A 71 -12.63 15.06 11.51
N LEU A 72 -12.29 16.06 12.33
CA LEU A 72 -12.86 16.24 13.68
C LEU A 72 -14.32 16.75 13.68
N LYS A 73 -14.84 17.22 12.54
CA LYS A 73 -16.29 17.47 12.37
C LYS A 73 -17.08 16.16 12.18
N ILE A 74 -16.60 15.06 12.76
CA ILE A 74 -17.35 13.80 12.82
C ILE A 74 -18.48 14.01 13.84
N THR A 75 -19.64 14.34 13.34
CA THR A 75 -20.88 14.36 14.13
C THR A 75 -21.21 12.93 14.55
N ASN A 76 -21.80 12.73 15.73
CA ASN A 76 -22.20 11.41 16.23
C ASN A 76 -23.04 10.61 15.22
N GLU A 77 -23.74 11.28 14.31
CA GLU A 77 -24.49 10.65 13.21
C GLU A 77 -23.62 9.90 12.19
N ILE A 78 -22.34 10.29 12.05
CA ILE A 78 -21.39 9.65 11.12
C ILE A 78 -20.79 8.36 11.72
N LEU A 79 -20.78 8.24 13.04
CA LEU A 79 -20.31 7.05 13.76
C LEU A 79 -21.29 5.88 13.71
N ILE A 80 -22.55 6.12 13.33
CA ILE A 80 -23.54 5.07 13.17
C ILE A 80 -23.32 4.38 11.82
N PRO A 81 -22.89 3.11 11.78
CA PRO A 81 -22.67 2.39 10.53
C PRO A 81 -24.01 2.18 9.81
N LYS A 82 -24.22 2.87 8.71
CA LYS A 82 -25.40 2.67 7.86
C LYS A 82 -25.13 1.50 6.90
N PHE A 83 -25.93 0.45 7.01
CA PHE A 83 -25.82 -0.77 6.19
C PHE A 83 -25.77 -0.50 4.68
N LEU A 84 -26.46 0.56 4.23
CA LEU A 84 -26.46 0.96 2.82
C LEU A 84 -25.06 1.31 2.29
N TYR A 85 -24.26 2.03 3.09
CA TYR A 85 -22.88 2.36 2.68
C TYR A 85 -21.99 1.11 2.64
N PHE A 86 -22.15 0.19 3.59
CA PHE A 86 -21.44 -1.08 3.58
C PHE A 86 -21.77 -1.91 2.34
N LYS A 87 -23.05 -2.01 2.00
CA LYS A 87 -23.50 -2.71 0.81
C LYS A 87 -22.87 -2.12 -0.45
N ASN A 88 -22.91 -0.80 -0.62
CA ASN A 88 -22.35 -0.12 -1.79
C ASN A 88 -20.83 -0.32 -1.89
N ILE A 89 -20.10 -0.19 -0.79
CA ILE A 89 -18.64 -0.43 -0.75
C ILE A 89 -18.34 -1.88 -1.11
N PHE A 90 -19.08 -2.83 -0.56
CA PHE A 90 -18.90 -4.25 -0.82
C PHE A 90 -19.09 -4.58 -2.31
N PHE A 91 -20.18 -4.11 -2.92
CA PHE A 91 -20.46 -4.37 -4.34
C PHE A 91 -19.44 -3.69 -5.27
N GLN A 92 -18.92 -2.51 -4.91
CA GLN A 92 -17.87 -1.84 -5.69
C GLN A 92 -16.49 -2.51 -5.54
N SER A 93 -16.18 -3.08 -4.38
CA SER A 93 -14.90 -3.76 -4.14
C SER A 93 -14.88 -5.20 -4.65
N MET A 94 -16.03 -5.84 -4.80
CA MET A 94 -16.14 -7.25 -5.21
C MET A 94 -15.43 -7.56 -6.54
N PRO A 95 -15.63 -6.81 -7.64
CA PRO A 95 -14.95 -7.06 -8.90
C PRO A 95 -13.43 -6.97 -8.79
N ILE A 96 -12.92 -5.98 -8.04
CA ILE A 96 -11.49 -5.77 -7.82
C ILE A 96 -10.92 -6.93 -7.00
N THR A 97 -11.63 -7.35 -5.96
CA THR A 97 -11.23 -8.49 -5.12
C THR A 97 -11.13 -9.78 -5.93
N VAL A 98 -12.15 -10.07 -6.76
CA VAL A 98 -12.15 -11.25 -7.64
C VAL A 98 -10.96 -11.22 -8.61
N SER A 99 -10.66 -10.06 -9.19
CA SER A 99 -9.51 -9.88 -10.08
C SER A 99 -8.18 -10.15 -9.38
N ILE A 100 -7.99 -9.62 -8.17
CA ILE A 100 -6.77 -9.85 -7.37
C ILE A 100 -6.66 -11.32 -6.96
N CYS A 101 -7.75 -11.96 -6.53
CA CYS A 101 -7.77 -13.38 -6.22
C CYS A 101 -7.43 -14.23 -7.44
N GLY A 102 -7.97 -13.87 -8.61
CA GLY A 102 -7.66 -14.57 -9.87
C GLY A 102 -6.17 -14.47 -10.23
N TYR A 103 -5.58 -13.28 -10.09
CA TYR A 103 -4.14 -13.09 -10.28
C TYR A 103 -3.31 -13.92 -9.28
N ALA A 104 -3.68 -13.94 -8.01
CA ALA A 104 -2.98 -14.71 -6.99
C ALA A 104 -3.08 -16.22 -7.24
N LEU A 105 -4.23 -16.71 -7.66
CA LEU A 105 -4.43 -18.11 -8.04
C LEU A 105 -3.59 -18.50 -9.27
N ALA A 106 -3.59 -17.66 -10.31
CA ALA A 106 -2.77 -17.88 -11.48
C ALA A 106 -1.28 -17.97 -11.12
N ALA A 107 -0.79 -17.04 -10.31
CA ALA A 107 0.58 -17.04 -9.82
C ALA A 107 0.91 -18.32 -9.02
N ALA A 108 -0.01 -18.77 -8.15
CA ALA A 108 0.18 -20.00 -7.37
C ALA A 108 0.22 -21.24 -8.26
N ILE A 109 -0.63 -21.32 -9.29
CA ILE A 109 -0.63 -22.42 -10.26
C ILE A 109 0.69 -22.45 -11.02
N ILE A 110 1.12 -21.31 -11.57
CA ILE A 110 2.39 -21.20 -12.30
C ILE A 110 3.54 -21.64 -11.39
N PHE A 111 3.59 -21.14 -10.15
CA PHE A 111 4.64 -21.49 -9.20
C PHE A 111 4.69 -22.99 -8.90
N THR A 112 3.52 -23.65 -8.83
CA THR A 112 3.44 -25.09 -8.63
C THR A 112 4.03 -25.87 -9.80
N TYR A 113 3.74 -25.48 -11.05
CA TYR A 113 4.31 -26.11 -12.25
C TYR A 113 5.82 -25.86 -12.36
N VAL A 114 6.27 -24.64 -12.10
CA VAL A 114 7.70 -24.29 -12.08
C VAL A 114 8.44 -25.10 -11.02
N GLY A 115 7.80 -25.33 -9.85
CA GLY A 115 8.35 -26.16 -8.78
C GLY A 115 8.65 -27.60 -9.18
N GLN A 116 7.85 -28.17 -10.09
CA GLN A 116 8.07 -29.53 -10.62
C GLN A 116 9.30 -29.62 -11.52
N SER A 117 9.75 -28.50 -12.09
CA SER A 117 10.95 -28.44 -12.97
C SER A 117 12.27 -28.31 -12.19
N GLY A 118 12.21 -28.30 -10.86
CA GLY A 118 13.38 -28.29 -9.99
C GLY A 118 13.78 -26.94 -9.45
N GLU A 119 14.74 -26.94 -8.54
CA GLU A 119 15.18 -25.77 -7.77
C GLU A 119 15.71 -24.63 -8.62
N TYR A 120 16.45 -24.94 -9.69
CA TYR A 120 16.97 -23.92 -10.62
C TYR A 120 15.86 -23.20 -11.39
N ALA A 121 14.80 -23.89 -11.76
CA ALA A 121 13.65 -23.28 -12.42
C ALA A 121 12.92 -22.31 -11.48
N VAL A 122 12.75 -22.70 -10.22
CA VAL A 122 12.15 -21.84 -9.17
C VAL A 122 13.00 -20.58 -8.94
N ALA A 123 14.32 -20.73 -8.85
CA ALA A 123 15.24 -19.62 -8.71
C ALA A 123 15.17 -18.66 -9.92
N GLY A 124 15.19 -19.19 -11.14
CA GLY A 124 15.06 -18.40 -12.36
C GLY A 124 13.73 -17.65 -12.45
N TYR A 125 12.62 -18.32 -12.13
CA TYR A 125 11.31 -17.68 -12.04
C TYR A 125 11.27 -16.56 -10.99
N GLY A 126 11.88 -16.79 -9.83
CA GLY A 126 11.99 -15.80 -8.76
C GLY A 126 12.76 -14.54 -9.19
N VAL A 127 13.83 -14.69 -9.94
CA VAL A 127 14.58 -13.56 -10.52
C VAL A 127 13.73 -12.82 -11.57
N GLY A 128 13.07 -13.56 -12.46
CA GLY A 128 12.19 -12.99 -13.50
C GLY A 128 11.07 -12.14 -12.89
N THR A 129 10.37 -12.65 -11.87
CA THR A 129 9.31 -11.89 -11.17
C THR A 129 9.84 -10.66 -10.44
N ARG A 130 11.08 -10.66 -9.95
CA ARG A 130 11.71 -9.46 -9.37
C ARG A 130 11.97 -8.37 -10.40
N ILE A 131 12.45 -8.74 -11.59
CA ILE A 131 12.65 -7.80 -12.70
C ILE A 131 11.31 -7.20 -13.13
N GLU A 132 10.28 -8.04 -13.30
CA GLU A 132 8.93 -7.60 -13.61
C GLU A 132 8.40 -6.58 -12.58
N GLN A 133 8.56 -6.85 -11.29
CA GLN A 133 8.15 -5.94 -10.22
C GLN A 133 8.83 -4.57 -10.30
N VAL A 134 10.13 -4.52 -10.63
CA VAL A 134 10.85 -3.26 -10.76
C VAL A 134 10.27 -2.40 -11.89
N VAL A 135 9.83 -3.01 -12.99
CA VAL A 135 9.20 -2.31 -14.11
C VAL A 135 7.76 -1.91 -13.78
N LEU A 136 7.01 -2.76 -13.08
CA LEU A 136 5.61 -2.51 -12.74
C LEU A 136 5.41 -1.41 -11.68
N LEU A 137 6.33 -1.27 -10.73
CA LEU A 137 6.18 -0.30 -9.63
C LEU A 137 6.02 1.16 -10.09
N PRO A 138 6.83 1.69 -11.03
CA PRO A 138 6.62 3.03 -11.58
C PRO A 138 5.27 3.19 -12.27
N ILE A 139 4.84 2.19 -13.05
CA ILE A 139 3.56 2.19 -13.75
C ILE A 139 2.39 2.27 -12.77
N LEU A 140 2.44 1.47 -11.70
CA LEU A 140 1.43 1.51 -10.64
C LEU A 140 1.42 2.87 -9.90
N GLY A 141 2.58 3.51 -9.75
CA GLY A 141 2.69 4.85 -9.19
C GLY A 141 2.01 5.90 -10.06
N ILE A 142 2.25 5.88 -11.36
CA ILE A 142 1.63 6.76 -12.35
C ILE A 142 0.10 6.56 -12.36
N ASN A 143 -0.37 5.31 -12.41
CA ASN A 143 -1.80 4.99 -12.39
C ASN A 143 -2.51 5.58 -11.17
N LYS A 144 -1.91 5.46 -9.98
CA LYS A 144 -2.48 6.06 -8.76
C LYS A 144 -2.54 7.59 -8.82
N ALA A 145 -1.53 8.24 -9.40
CA ALA A 145 -1.51 9.68 -9.59
C ALA A 145 -2.62 10.13 -10.56
N ILE A 146 -2.75 9.46 -11.70
CA ILE A 146 -3.79 9.74 -12.70
C ILE A 146 -5.19 9.63 -12.09
N ILE A 147 -5.48 8.56 -11.37
CA ILE A 147 -6.78 8.36 -10.71
C ILE A 147 -7.09 9.52 -9.74
N SER A 148 -6.10 9.96 -8.97
CA SER A 148 -6.27 11.08 -8.03
C SER A 148 -6.56 12.40 -8.75
N ILE A 149 -5.84 12.69 -9.84
CA ILE A 149 -6.01 13.90 -10.64
C ILE A 149 -7.39 13.90 -11.32
N ILE A 150 -7.79 12.77 -11.92
CA ILE A 150 -9.10 12.64 -12.57
C ILE A 150 -10.21 12.84 -11.55
N ALA A 151 -10.15 12.20 -10.40
CA ALA A 151 -11.18 12.30 -9.37
C ALA A 151 -11.36 13.75 -8.88
N GLN A 152 -10.25 14.48 -8.64
CA GLN A 152 -10.31 15.89 -8.21
C GLN A 152 -10.89 16.80 -9.30
N ASN A 153 -10.48 16.63 -10.56
CA ASN A 153 -10.96 17.46 -11.67
C ASN A 153 -12.41 17.13 -12.04
N TYR A 154 -12.84 15.88 -11.88
CA TYR A 154 -14.23 15.48 -12.08
C TYR A 154 -15.16 16.16 -11.09
N VAL A 155 -14.83 16.17 -9.81
CA VAL A 155 -15.58 16.88 -8.77
C VAL A 155 -15.60 18.40 -9.00
N ALA A 156 -14.51 18.94 -9.57
CA ALA A 156 -14.41 20.36 -9.91
C ALA A 156 -15.09 20.73 -11.26
N ASN A 157 -15.74 19.80 -11.95
CA ASN A 157 -16.33 19.95 -13.28
C ASN A 157 -15.36 20.46 -14.38
N LYS A 158 -14.06 20.16 -14.25
CA LYS A 158 -13.01 20.55 -15.20
C LYS A 158 -12.74 19.44 -16.21
N LEU A 159 -13.69 19.19 -17.12
CA LEU A 159 -13.60 18.10 -18.09
C LEU A 159 -12.46 18.24 -19.10
N LEU A 160 -12.03 19.44 -19.43
CA LEU A 160 -10.88 19.68 -20.32
C LEU A 160 -9.59 19.18 -19.71
N THR A 161 -9.33 19.48 -18.43
CA THR A 161 -8.14 19.04 -17.71
C THR A 161 -8.09 17.50 -17.58
N ILE A 162 -9.24 16.84 -17.49
CA ILE A 162 -9.31 15.37 -17.48
C ILE A 162 -8.81 14.81 -18.82
N LYS A 163 -9.25 15.39 -19.95
CA LYS A 163 -8.78 14.97 -21.28
C LYS A 163 -7.27 15.16 -21.43
N GLU A 164 -6.73 16.32 -21.04
CA GLU A 164 -5.29 16.60 -21.09
C GLU A 164 -4.44 15.68 -20.18
N THR A 165 -5.05 15.12 -19.14
CA THR A 165 -4.34 14.19 -18.23
C THR A 165 -4.29 12.76 -18.79
N LEU A 166 -5.19 12.42 -19.71
CA LEU A 166 -5.30 11.08 -20.30
C LEU A 166 -4.52 10.93 -21.62
N PHE A 167 -4.22 12.03 -22.29
CA PHE A 167 -3.48 12.09 -23.56
C PHE A 167 -2.22 12.92 -23.42
#